data_c2335dc7543b045fa7507d46bfb68895
#
_entry.id   c2335dc7543b045fa7507d46bfb68895
#
_cell.length_a   1.000
_cell.length_b   1.000
_cell.length_c   1.000
_cell.angle_alpha   90.00
_cell.angle_beta   90.00
_cell.angle_gamma   90.00
#
_symmetry.space_group_name_H-M   'P 1'
#
loop_
_entity.id
_entity.type
_entity.pdbx_description
1 polymer ?
#
loop_
_entity_poly.entity_id
_entity_poly.type
_entity_poly.pdbx_seq_one_letter_code
_entity_poly.pdbx_strand_id
1 'polypeptide(L)'
;MLLKFEIGGSLEVVCDRCNNYLPLQLWDEFNITVKMVEDPELANEQEEDPDVYYISRGESHVDVANWIYEFINLSIPMHKSCSYEKMDGPYCNPSAMDVLKKLEPDEKEVKENPIWKGLEKFKNLEDN
;
A
#
# COMPACT_ATOMS: atom_id res chain seq x y z
N MET A 1 6.16 -12.18 -23.41
CA MET A 1 7.32 -11.32 -23.09
C MET A 1 7.25 -10.98 -21.62
N LEU A 2 8.36 -11.06 -20.87
CA LEU A 2 8.41 -10.65 -19.47
C LEU A 2 9.08 -9.28 -19.40
N LEU A 3 8.40 -8.32 -18.79
CA LEU A 3 8.92 -7.01 -18.47
C LEU A 3 9.25 -6.96 -16.97
N LYS A 4 10.46 -6.58 -16.63
CA LYS A 4 10.89 -6.35 -15.24
C LYS A 4 11.05 -4.85 -15.01
N PHE A 5 10.39 -4.32 -14.00
CA PHE A 5 10.49 -2.94 -13.58
C PHE A 5 11.22 -2.87 -12.24
N GLU A 6 12.21 -2.00 -12.16
CA GLU A 6 12.92 -1.66 -10.94
C GLU A 6 12.61 -0.20 -10.62
N ILE A 7 11.88 0.01 -9.54
CA ILE A 7 11.47 1.36 -9.09
C ILE A 7 12.42 1.77 -7.97
N GLY A 8 13.17 2.84 -8.18
CA GLY A 8 14.09 3.35 -7.18
C GLY A 8 14.17 4.87 -7.19
N GLY A 9 14.26 5.48 -6.02
CA GLY A 9 14.35 6.92 -5.89
C GLY A 9 13.94 7.44 -4.52
N SER A 10 13.80 8.75 -4.41
CA SER A 10 13.36 9.43 -3.20
C SER A 10 12.14 10.30 -3.50
N LEU A 11 11.13 10.20 -2.65
CA LEU A 11 9.91 10.98 -2.72
C LEU A 11 9.71 11.72 -1.39
N GLU A 12 9.36 13.02 -1.46
CA GLU A 12 8.96 13.76 -0.27
C GLU A 12 7.52 13.42 0.09
N VAL A 13 7.30 12.91 1.30
CA VAL A 13 5.99 12.56 1.84
C VAL A 13 5.75 13.24 3.18
N VAL A 14 4.49 13.28 3.60
CA VAL A 14 4.10 13.86 4.88
C VAL A 14 3.89 12.74 5.91
N CYS A 15 4.43 12.94 7.11
CA CYS A 15 4.22 12.03 8.23
C CYS A 15 2.76 12.04 8.69
N ASP A 16 2.11 10.89 8.73
CA ASP A 16 0.71 10.73 9.12
C ASP A 16 0.46 11.06 10.61
N ARG A 17 1.52 11.11 11.44
CA ARG A 17 1.41 11.40 12.89
C ARG A 17 1.67 12.86 13.24
N CYS A 18 2.64 13.50 12.62
CA CYS A 18 3.09 14.84 13.04
C CYS A 18 3.11 15.88 11.91
N ASN A 19 2.71 15.49 10.70
CA ASN A 19 2.63 16.34 9.51
C ASN A 19 3.98 16.94 9.06
N ASN A 20 5.11 16.39 9.50
CA ASN A 20 6.42 16.78 8.99
C ASN A 20 6.68 16.17 7.61
N TYR A 21 7.39 16.89 6.75
CA TYR A 21 7.88 16.34 5.50
C TYR A 21 9.06 15.40 5.73
N LEU A 22 9.06 14.28 5.02
CA LEU A 22 10.05 13.22 5.13
C LEU A 22 10.50 12.75 3.75
N PRO A 23 11.81 12.51 3.53
CA PRO A 23 12.29 11.83 2.34
C PRO A 23 12.05 10.32 2.47
N LEU A 24 11.08 9.79 1.72
CA LEU A 24 10.84 8.36 1.61
C LEU A 24 11.73 7.78 0.52
N GLN A 25 12.54 6.78 0.88
CA GLN A 25 13.32 6.01 -0.10
C GLN A 25 12.45 4.88 -0.65
N LEU A 26 12.30 4.86 -1.98
CA LEU A 26 11.61 3.80 -2.70
C LEU A 26 12.61 2.83 -3.30
N TRP A 27 12.33 1.53 -3.15
CA TRP A 27 13.03 0.46 -3.82
C TRP A 27 12.13 -0.77 -3.89
N ASP A 28 11.56 -1.00 -5.08
CA ASP A 28 10.70 -2.16 -5.32
C ASP A 28 10.91 -2.71 -6.73
N GLU A 29 10.53 -3.98 -6.92
CA GLU A 29 10.60 -4.68 -8.20
C GLU A 29 9.20 -5.21 -8.56
N PHE A 30 8.82 -5.02 -9.83
CA PHE A 30 7.55 -5.50 -10.39
C PHE A 30 7.80 -6.24 -11.71
N ASN A 31 6.96 -7.22 -12.00
CA ASN A 31 7.04 -7.99 -13.22
C ASN A 31 5.69 -8.00 -13.92
N ILE A 32 5.68 -7.75 -15.24
CA ILE A 32 4.48 -7.87 -16.06
C ILE A 32 4.76 -8.88 -17.18
N THR A 33 3.87 -9.85 -17.33
CA THR A 33 3.90 -10.81 -18.42
C THR A 33 3.01 -10.33 -19.56
N VAL A 34 3.61 -9.90 -20.68
CA VAL A 34 2.86 -9.47 -21.87
C VAL A 34 2.72 -10.64 -22.83
N LYS A 35 1.47 -10.97 -23.18
CA LYS A 35 1.10 -12.02 -24.15
C LYS A 35 0.52 -11.38 -25.41
N MET A 36 0.81 -11.95 -26.58
CA MET A 36 0.30 -11.48 -27.89
C MET A 36 -0.86 -12.37 -28.33
N VAL A 37 -2.00 -11.77 -28.57
CA VAL A 37 -3.24 -12.46 -29.02
C VAL A 37 -3.89 -11.71 -30.19
N GLU A 38 -4.92 -12.31 -30.78
CA GLU A 38 -5.67 -11.68 -31.88
C GLU A 38 -6.69 -10.66 -31.35
N ASP A 39 -7.32 -10.96 -30.22
CA ASP A 39 -8.29 -10.09 -29.56
C ASP A 39 -7.82 -9.78 -28.13
N PRO A 40 -7.03 -8.71 -27.93
CA PRO A 40 -6.50 -8.36 -26.63
C PRO A 40 -7.53 -7.75 -25.69
N GLU A 41 -8.57 -7.07 -26.19
CA GLU A 41 -9.58 -6.44 -25.35
C GLU A 41 -10.36 -7.49 -24.57
N LEU A 42 -10.88 -8.50 -25.24
CA LEU A 42 -11.60 -9.61 -24.63
C LEU A 42 -10.69 -10.41 -23.68
N ALA A 43 -9.42 -10.63 -24.05
CA ALA A 43 -8.48 -11.36 -23.21
C ALA A 43 -8.15 -10.60 -21.92
N ASN A 44 -7.97 -9.28 -21.96
CA ASN A 44 -7.71 -8.46 -20.78
C ASN A 44 -8.94 -8.35 -19.86
N GLU A 45 -10.15 -8.32 -20.42
CA GLU A 45 -11.39 -8.32 -19.61
C GLU A 45 -11.61 -9.62 -18.82
N GLN A 46 -11.10 -10.74 -19.33
CA GLN A 46 -11.26 -12.07 -18.72
C GLN A 46 -10.08 -12.49 -17.86
N GLU A 47 -8.98 -11.73 -17.86
CA GLU A 47 -7.79 -12.06 -17.09
C GLU A 47 -8.00 -11.70 -15.61
N GLU A 48 -7.72 -12.64 -14.73
CA GLU A 48 -7.81 -12.47 -13.28
C GLU A 48 -6.45 -12.11 -12.65
N ASP A 49 -5.36 -12.37 -13.36
CA ASP A 49 -3.99 -12.10 -12.89
C ASP A 49 -3.57 -10.67 -13.27
N PRO A 50 -3.39 -9.77 -12.30
CA PRO A 50 -3.02 -8.37 -12.56
C PRO A 50 -1.63 -8.22 -13.21
N ASP A 51 -0.78 -9.25 -13.11
CA ASP A 51 0.57 -9.24 -13.67
C ASP A 51 0.61 -9.75 -15.13
N VAL A 52 -0.54 -10.07 -15.71
CA VAL A 52 -0.67 -10.53 -17.10
C VAL A 52 -1.42 -9.50 -17.93
N TYR A 53 -0.84 -9.13 -19.07
CA TYR A 53 -1.44 -8.18 -20.00
C TYR A 53 -1.37 -8.69 -21.44
N TYR A 54 -2.44 -8.47 -22.19
CA TYR A 54 -2.56 -8.91 -23.57
C TYR A 54 -2.47 -7.74 -24.53
N ILE A 55 -1.70 -7.91 -25.61
CA ILE A 55 -1.59 -6.96 -26.73
C ILE A 55 -1.88 -7.64 -28.05
N SER A 56 -2.18 -6.87 -29.09
CA SER A 56 -2.35 -7.38 -30.43
C SER A 56 -1.02 -7.88 -31.02
N ARG A 57 -1.08 -8.95 -31.81
CA ARG A 57 0.12 -9.45 -32.54
C ARG A 57 0.68 -8.44 -33.53
N GLY A 58 -0.09 -7.49 -33.98
CA GLY A 58 0.33 -6.43 -34.89
C GLY A 58 1.02 -5.24 -34.21
N GLU A 59 0.95 -5.15 -32.88
CA GLU A 59 1.58 -4.07 -32.13
C GLU A 59 3.10 -4.25 -32.05
N SER A 60 3.81 -3.19 -32.35
CA SER A 60 5.27 -3.13 -32.26
C SER A 60 5.77 -2.37 -31.03
N HIS A 61 4.88 -1.76 -30.27
CA HIS A 61 5.17 -0.94 -29.11
C HIS A 61 4.22 -1.26 -27.97
N VAL A 62 4.70 -1.17 -26.74
CA VAL A 62 3.91 -1.28 -25.52
C VAL A 62 4.04 0.00 -24.74
N ASP A 63 2.92 0.64 -24.43
CA ASP A 63 2.91 1.80 -23.54
C ASP A 63 3.02 1.33 -22.08
N VAL A 64 4.11 1.69 -21.43
CA VAL A 64 4.42 1.31 -20.04
C VAL A 64 4.18 2.46 -19.04
N ALA A 65 3.72 3.62 -19.50
CA ALA A 65 3.62 4.81 -18.65
C ALA A 65 2.67 4.61 -17.46
N ASN A 66 1.52 3.96 -17.70
CA ASN A 66 0.54 3.66 -16.67
C ASN A 66 1.11 2.70 -15.61
N TRP A 67 1.79 1.64 -16.03
CA TRP A 67 2.42 0.69 -15.10
C TRP A 67 3.49 1.34 -14.23
N ILE A 68 4.34 2.19 -14.82
CA ILE A 68 5.34 2.93 -14.06
C ILE A 68 4.67 3.81 -12.99
N TYR A 69 3.60 4.51 -13.36
CA TYR A 69 2.84 5.33 -12.42
C TYR A 69 2.22 4.51 -11.30
N GLU A 70 1.59 3.38 -11.62
CA GLU A 70 0.99 2.46 -10.66
C GLU A 70 2.04 1.87 -9.70
N PHE A 71 3.18 1.41 -10.23
CA PHE A 71 4.25 0.82 -9.43
C PHE A 71 4.89 1.82 -8.47
N ILE A 72 5.07 3.07 -8.89
CA ILE A 72 5.52 4.13 -7.98
C ILE A 72 4.51 4.31 -6.84
N ASN A 73 3.21 4.34 -7.14
CA ASN A 73 2.18 4.51 -6.12
C ASN A 73 2.08 3.29 -5.19
N LEU A 74 2.22 2.07 -5.72
CA LEU A 74 2.22 0.84 -4.93
C LEU A 74 3.46 0.74 -4.01
N SER A 75 4.59 1.31 -4.42
CA SER A 75 5.80 1.36 -3.61
C SER A 75 5.71 2.31 -2.42
N ILE A 76 4.70 3.21 -2.40
CA ILE A 76 4.48 4.12 -1.27
C ILE A 76 3.74 3.38 -0.15
N PRO A 77 4.30 3.28 1.08
CA PRO A 77 3.63 2.60 2.17
C PRO A 77 2.33 3.32 2.58
N MET A 78 1.31 2.55 2.96
CA MET A 78 0.03 3.10 3.42
C MET A 78 0.18 3.98 4.66
N HIS A 79 1.13 3.66 5.54
CA HIS A 79 1.44 4.43 6.74
C HIS A 79 2.84 5.03 6.66
N LYS A 80 2.89 6.35 6.71
CA LYS A 80 4.14 7.13 6.64
C LYS A 80 4.37 7.80 7.99
N SER A 81 5.39 7.37 8.70
CA SER A 81 5.77 7.97 10.00
C SER A 81 7.25 8.20 10.10
N CYS A 82 7.67 9.17 10.92
CA CYS A 82 9.08 9.46 11.16
C CYS A 82 9.87 8.28 11.71
N SER A 83 9.21 7.25 12.26
CA SER A 83 9.82 6.03 12.78
C SER A 83 9.84 4.88 11.78
N TYR A 84 9.39 5.08 10.53
CA TYR A 84 9.43 4.05 9.52
C TYR A 84 10.87 3.81 9.05
N GLU A 85 11.31 2.55 8.95
CA GLU A 85 12.70 2.17 8.70
C GLU A 85 13.31 2.71 7.39
N LYS A 86 12.45 2.93 6.38
CA LYS A 86 12.88 3.47 5.07
C LYS A 86 12.88 5.00 5.01
N MET A 87 12.66 5.67 6.13
CA MET A 87 12.60 7.13 6.21
C MET A 87 13.74 7.68 7.06
N ASP A 88 14.70 8.32 6.42
CA ASP A 88 15.77 9.09 7.06
C ASP A 88 15.25 10.46 7.54
N GLY A 89 14.12 10.46 8.25
CA GLY A 89 13.46 11.69 8.66
C GLY A 89 13.74 12.06 10.11
N PRO A 90 13.46 13.33 10.47
CA PRO A 90 13.53 13.76 11.86
C PRO A 90 12.49 13.00 12.70
N TYR A 91 12.74 12.93 14.01
CA TYR A 91 11.73 12.42 14.94
C TYR A 91 10.43 13.22 14.85
N CYS A 92 9.30 12.58 15.13
CA CYS A 92 8.00 13.24 15.16
C CYS A 92 8.05 14.51 16.01
N ASN A 93 7.34 15.56 15.56
CA ASN A 93 7.21 16.82 16.28
C ASN A 93 6.67 16.56 17.70
N PRO A 94 7.40 16.95 18.78
CA PRO A 94 7.00 16.70 20.15
C PRO A 94 5.61 17.28 20.48
N SER A 95 5.30 18.47 19.97
CA SER A 95 4.00 19.12 20.21
C SER A 95 2.83 18.30 19.66
N ALA A 96 2.99 17.70 18.47
CA ALA A 96 1.97 16.82 17.90
C ALA A 96 1.83 15.53 18.70
N MET A 97 2.95 14.97 19.16
CA MET A 97 2.96 13.76 19.99
C MET A 97 2.30 13.99 21.36
N ASP A 98 2.48 15.16 21.95
CA ASP A 98 1.80 15.52 23.22
C ASP A 98 0.29 15.65 23.07
N VAL A 99 -0.17 16.18 21.93
CA VAL A 99 -1.60 16.23 21.61
C VAL A 99 -2.17 14.83 21.43
N LEU A 100 -1.48 13.96 20.67
CA LEU A 100 -1.92 12.59 20.45
C LEU A 100 -2.02 11.80 21.76
N LYS A 101 -1.02 11.93 22.66
CA LYS A 101 -1.04 11.28 23.98
C LYS A 101 -2.22 11.76 24.86
N LYS A 102 -2.63 13.02 24.73
CA LYS A 102 -3.81 13.54 25.46
C LYS A 102 -5.13 13.04 24.90
N LEU A 103 -5.14 12.63 23.63
CA LEU A 103 -6.31 12.09 22.94
C LEU A 103 -6.40 10.57 23.05
N GLU A 104 -5.33 9.88 23.46
CA GLU A 104 -5.37 8.45 23.74
C GLU A 104 -6.34 8.24 24.93
N PRO A 105 -7.39 7.42 24.78
CA PRO A 105 -8.29 7.10 25.87
C PRO A 105 -7.51 6.40 26.98
N ASP A 106 -7.67 6.82 28.23
CA ASP A 106 -7.10 6.11 29.37
C ASP A 106 -7.53 4.64 29.32
N GLU A 107 -6.58 3.71 29.29
CA GLU A 107 -6.83 2.25 29.24
C GLU A 107 -7.78 1.78 30.36
N LYS A 108 -7.96 2.59 31.40
CA LYS A 108 -8.87 2.33 32.52
C LYS A 108 -10.35 2.62 32.19
N GLU A 109 -10.65 3.32 31.09
CA GLU A 109 -12.02 3.61 30.68
C GLU A 109 -12.54 2.73 29.53
N VAL A 110 -11.83 1.70 29.13
CA VAL A 110 -12.40 0.62 28.33
C VAL A 110 -13.39 -0.16 29.22
N LYS A 111 -14.40 0.53 29.73
CA LYS A 111 -15.59 -0.10 30.24
C LYS A 111 -16.12 -0.96 29.11
N GLU A 112 -16.23 -2.24 29.40
CA GLU A 112 -16.82 -3.24 28.51
C GLU A 112 -18.01 -2.64 27.76
N ASN A 113 -17.78 -2.36 26.48
CA ASN A 113 -18.86 -1.79 25.66
C ASN A 113 -19.99 -2.83 25.62
N PRO A 114 -21.20 -2.50 26.09
CA PRO A 114 -22.30 -3.47 26.15
C PRO A 114 -22.61 -4.15 24.81
N ILE A 115 -22.21 -3.52 23.70
CA ILE A 115 -22.32 -4.09 22.34
C ILE A 115 -21.44 -5.34 22.20
N TRP A 116 -20.27 -5.40 22.86
CA TRP A 116 -19.34 -6.53 22.77
C TRP A 116 -19.75 -7.73 23.60
N LYS A 117 -20.64 -7.56 24.60
CA LYS A 117 -21.17 -8.69 25.40
C LYS A 117 -21.92 -9.72 24.55
N GLY A 118 -22.47 -9.30 23.40
CA GLY A 118 -23.09 -10.23 22.45
C GLY A 118 -22.09 -11.15 21.74
N LEU A 119 -20.82 -10.73 21.61
CA LEU A 119 -19.77 -11.49 20.94
C LEU A 119 -19.10 -12.54 21.84
N GLU A 120 -19.24 -12.46 23.17
CA GLU A 120 -18.71 -13.49 24.09
C GLU A 120 -19.31 -14.87 23.83
N LYS A 121 -20.51 -14.96 23.26
CA LYS A 121 -21.15 -16.20 22.87
C LYS A 121 -20.42 -16.93 21.73
N PHE A 122 -19.62 -16.22 20.95
CA PHE A 122 -18.85 -16.78 19.82
C PHE A 122 -17.46 -17.25 20.24
N LYS A 123 -16.97 -16.87 21.41
CA LYS A 123 -15.67 -17.26 21.93
C LYS A 123 -15.56 -18.76 22.23
N ASN A 124 -16.69 -19.42 22.45
CA ASN A 124 -16.77 -20.85 22.77
C ASN A 124 -17.08 -21.76 21.57
N LEU A 125 -16.98 -21.24 20.34
CA LEU A 125 -17.23 -22.03 19.11
C LEU A 125 -15.98 -22.68 18.52
N GLU A 126 -14.79 -22.38 19.06
CA GLU A 126 -13.52 -22.95 18.56
C GLU A 126 -13.08 -24.25 19.27
N ASP A 127 -13.82 -24.73 20.29
CA ASP A 127 -13.47 -25.91 21.05
C ASP A 127 -14.39 -27.13 20.76
N ASN A 128 -14.81 -27.33 19.49
CA ASN A 128 -15.54 -28.55 19.11
C ASN A 128 -15.06 -29.14 17.79
#